data_6e4a9cc3238cc63c711907ba072e53d4
#
_entry.id   6e4a9cc3238cc63c711907ba072e53d4
#
_cell.length_a   1.000
_cell.length_b   1.000
_cell.length_c   1.000
_cell.angle_alpha   90.00
_cell.angle_beta   90.00
_cell.angle_gamma   90.00
#
_symmetry.space_group_name_H-M   'P 1'
#
loop_
_entity.id
_entity.type
_entity.pdbx_description
1 polymer ?
#
loop_
_entity_poly.entity_id
_entity_poly.type
_entity_poly.pdbx_seq_one_letter_code
_entity_poly.pdbx_strand_id
1 'polypeptide(L)'
;MRLEGGPATMAHPMTHPESSTQPRQAAVFFILVTVVLDMLSFGIIIPVLPKLVEEFLGGDTAQAAEIYGLMGTSWALMQFVCSPIQGALSDRFGRRPVVLLSNLGLGLDFILMALAPSLAWLFAGRVISGIASSSFSTAGAYIADVTPPDKRAAAFGMMGASFGLGFVLGPAVGGLLGAVDPRWPFWGAAATSLLNACYGFFVLPESLPMEKRAPFRWKRANPAGALMLLRSHHELFGLATANFLMNLAHGVLPSVAVLYLGYRYGWGPSAVGFTLAAVGVCAMIVQGTLVRPITARLGERRTLITGLLCGATGFAIYGLAPTPLIYCLGIPVMAFWGLAGPSAQMFMTRRVSASEQGQLQGAIASLTGIAGLIGPTLFTQTFAAFIGPQADWHLPGAPYLLSTLLLLIGAGIAWRATRAV
;
A
#
# COMPACT_ATOMS: atom_id res chain seq x y z
N MET A 1 11.09 72.04 43.53
CA MET A 1 9.63 72.14 43.64
C MET A 1 9.03 70.91 43.03
N ARG A 2 8.40 70.10 43.87
CA ARG A 2 7.58 68.89 43.70
C ARG A 2 7.71 67.99 42.49
N LEU A 3 8.17 66.80 42.77
CA LEU A 3 8.00 65.53 42.11
C LEU A 3 6.55 65.03 42.27
N GLU A 4 5.92 64.53 41.21
CA GLU A 4 4.77 63.63 41.33
C GLU A 4 5.05 62.33 40.56
N GLY A 5 5.08 61.24 41.33
CA GLY A 5 5.20 59.89 40.83
C GLY A 5 3.87 59.39 40.29
N GLY A 6 3.88 58.84 39.09
CA GLY A 6 2.76 58.06 38.55
C GLY A 6 2.87 56.58 38.93
N PRO A 7 1.76 55.86 39.14
CA PRO A 7 1.79 54.51 39.66
C PRO A 7 2.25 53.48 38.58
N ALA A 8 3.14 52.59 39.01
CA ALA A 8 3.59 51.44 38.23
C ALA A 8 2.41 50.47 37.97
N THR A 9 2.02 50.33 36.73
CA THR A 9 1.07 49.31 36.27
C THR A 9 1.73 47.93 36.38
N MET A 10 1.31 47.15 37.36
CA MET A 10 1.66 45.73 37.45
C MET A 10 1.09 45.02 36.25
N ALA A 11 1.94 44.60 35.33
CA ALA A 11 1.61 43.66 34.29
C ALA A 11 1.35 42.29 34.89
N HIS A 12 0.09 41.86 34.89
CA HIS A 12 -0.27 40.47 35.14
C HIS A 12 0.41 39.58 34.11
N PRO A 13 1.10 38.47 34.51
CA PRO A 13 1.57 37.49 33.56
C PRO A 13 0.34 36.82 32.94
N MET A 14 0.15 37.02 31.64
CA MET A 14 -0.82 36.26 30.88
C MET A 14 -0.35 34.79 30.90
N THR A 15 -0.99 34.00 31.73
CA THR A 15 -0.90 32.53 31.70
C THR A 15 -1.49 32.10 30.36
N HIS A 16 -0.60 31.77 29.42
CA HIS A 16 -1.00 31.02 28.23
C HIS A 16 -1.63 29.71 28.72
N PRO A 17 -2.86 29.36 28.29
CA PRO A 17 -3.41 28.06 28.62
C PRO A 17 -2.49 27.00 28.02
N GLU A 18 -1.92 26.14 28.88
CA GLU A 18 -1.22 24.92 28.46
C GLU A 18 -2.18 24.13 27.58
N SER A 19 -1.97 24.21 26.26
CA SER A 19 -2.78 23.52 25.28
C SER A 19 -2.57 22.02 25.45
N SER A 20 -3.62 21.35 25.85
CA SER A 20 -3.81 19.93 26.06
C SER A 20 -3.08 19.08 24.98
N THR A 21 -1.85 18.67 25.24
CA THR A 21 -1.06 17.76 24.40
C THR A 21 -1.55 16.31 24.50
N GLN A 22 -2.18 15.93 25.60
CA GLN A 22 -2.71 14.58 25.82
C GLN A 22 -3.81 14.12 24.85
N PRO A 23 -4.86 14.91 24.51
CA PRO A 23 -5.92 14.46 23.60
C PRO A 23 -5.40 14.21 22.16
N ARG A 24 -4.35 14.91 21.73
CA ARG A 24 -3.80 14.75 20.37
C ARG A 24 -2.97 13.48 20.20
N GLN A 25 -2.24 13.04 21.21
CA GLN A 25 -1.49 11.78 21.16
C GLN A 25 -2.42 10.56 21.16
N ALA A 26 -3.51 10.60 21.94
CA ALA A 26 -4.53 9.56 21.92
C ALA A 26 -5.19 9.43 20.53
N ALA A 27 -5.46 10.55 19.84
CA ALA A 27 -6.03 10.54 18.50
C ALA A 27 -5.12 9.85 17.47
N VAL A 28 -3.79 10.03 17.56
CA VAL A 28 -2.83 9.31 16.71
C VAL A 28 -2.89 7.80 16.95
N PHE A 29 -2.92 7.37 18.23
CA PHE A 29 -3.02 5.95 18.54
C PHE A 29 -4.32 5.35 18.02
N PHE A 30 -5.44 6.04 18.14
CA PHE A 30 -6.74 5.56 17.69
C PHE A 30 -6.79 5.35 16.17
N ILE A 31 -6.25 6.27 15.38
CA ILE A 31 -6.19 6.09 13.93
C ILE A 31 -5.20 5.00 13.50
N LEU A 32 -4.12 4.78 14.25
CA LEU A 32 -3.18 3.68 13.98
C LEU A 32 -3.84 2.31 14.17
N VAL A 33 -4.67 2.14 15.22
CA VAL A 33 -5.47 0.93 15.40
C VAL A 33 -6.41 0.72 14.21
N THR A 34 -7.09 1.77 13.75
CA THR A 34 -7.92 1.73 12.55
C THR A 34 -7.13 1.24 11.34
N VAL A 35 -5.92 1.74 11.12
CA VAL A 35 -5.05 1.30 10.01
C VAL A 35 -4.66 -0.18 10.14
N VAL A 36 -4.33 -0.67 11.34
CA VAL A 36 -4.02 -2.10 11.57
C VAL A 36 -5.22 -2.96 11.20
N LEU A 37 -6.41 -2.63 11.69
CA LEU A 37 -7.64 -3.39 11.43
C LEU A 37 -8.01 -3.37 9.94
N ASP A 38 -7.80 -2.25 9.27
CA ASP A 38 -8.06 -2.07 7.85
C ASP A 38 -7.13 -2.97 6.99
N MET A 39 -5.84 -2.95 7.31
CA MET A 39 -4.86 -3.78 6.61
C MET A 39 -4.98 -5.26 6.95
N LEU A 40 -5.43 -5.57 8.16
CA LEU A 40 -5.75 -6.93 8.58
C LEU A 40 -6.91 -7.48 7.75
N SER A 41 -8.03 -6.75 7.65
CA SER A 41 -9.20 -7.18 6.88
C SER A 41 -8.88 -7.37 5.40
N PHE A 42 -8.11 -6.45 4.80
CA PHE A 42 -7.63 -6.58 3.44
C PHE A 42 -6.70 -7.80 3.27
N GLY A 43 -5.77 -8.00 4.20
CA GLY A 43 -4.81 -9.12 4.17
C GLY A 43 -5.45 -10.49 4.29
N ILE A 44 -6.54 -10.62 5.06
CA ILE A 44 -7.25 -11.89 5.29
C ILE A 44 -7.75 -12.51 3.98
N ILE A 45 -8.20 -11.72 3.02
CA ILE A 45 -8.77 -12.26 1.76
C ILE A 45 -7.69 -12.62 0.72
N ILE A 46 -6.46 -12.12 0.86
CA ILE A 46 -5.40 -12.29 -0.15
C ILE A 46 -5.12 -13.77 -0.49
N PRO A 47 -4.91 -14.69 0.46
CA PRO A 47 -4.56 -16.07 0.14
C PRO A 47 -5.70 -16.90 -0.43
N VAL A 48 -6.94 -16.39 -0.41
CA VAL A 48 -8.13 -17.19 -0.70
C VAL A 48 -8.91 -16.71 -1.92
N LEU A 49 -8.98 -15.40 -2.16
CA LEU A 49 -9.77 -14.86 -3.27
C LEU A 49 -9.41 -15.47 -4.63
N PRO A 50 -8.11 -15.64 -5.01
CA PRO A 50 -7.77 -16.28 -6.29
C PRO A 50 -8.21 -17.75 -6.35
N LYS A 51 -8.15 -18.45 -5.23
CA LYS A 51 -8.59 -19.85 -5.13
C LYS A 51 -10.11 -19.99 -5.24
N LEU A 52 -10.87 -19.08 -4.65
CA LEU A 52 -12.31 -19.06 -4.79
C LEU A 52 -12.72 -18.77 -6.25
N VAL A 53 -11.99 -17.89 -6.97
CA VAL A 53 -12.18 -17.68 -8.41
C VAL A 53 -11.92 -18.97 -9.20
N GLU A 54 -10.84 -19.69 -8.88
CA GLU A 54 -10.48 -20.97 -9.51
C GLU A 54 -11.57 -22.04 -9.27
N GLU A 55 -12.13 -22.11 -8.07
CA GLU A 55 -13.24 -23.04 -7.74
C GLU A 55 -14.49 -22.78 -8.58
N PHE A 56 -14.89 -21.49 -8.74
CA PHE A 56 -16.03 -21.12 -9.60
C PHE A 56 -15.82 -21.49 -11.08
N LEU A 57 -14.56 -21.67 -11.50
CA LEU A 57 -14.18 -22.04 -12.86
C LEU A 57 -13.85 -23.54 -13.00
N GLY A 58 -14.26 -24.36 -12.03
CA GLY A 58 -14.04 -25.80 -12.09
C GLY A 58 -12.58 -26.23 -11.98
N GLY A 59 -11.71 -25.39 -11.43
CA GLY A 59 -10.28 -25.68 -11.24
C GLY A 59 -9.38 -25.25 -12.40
N ASP A 60 -9.89 -24.50 -13.38
CA ASP A 60 -9.07 -23.94 -14.47
C ASP A 60 -8.24 -22.75 -13.95
N THR A 61 -6.98 -23.03 -13.58
CA THR A 61 -6.05 -22.04 -13.05
C THR A 61 -5.70 -20.96 -14.06
N ALA A 62 -5.63 -21.29 -15.37
CA ALA A 62 -5.30 -20.29 -16.40
C ALA A 62 -6.43 -19.28 -16.56
N GLN A 63 -7.67 -19.75 -16.70
CA GLN A 63 -8.84 -18.89 -16.77
C GLN A 63 -9.05 -18.11 -15.45
N ALA A 64 -8.77 -18.73 -14.30
CA ALA A 64 -8.82 -18.06 -13.01
C ALA A 64 -7.83 -16.90 -12.92
N ALA A 65 -6.62 -17.07 -13.43
CA ALA A 65 -5.62 -16.01 -13.48
C ALA A 65 -6.09 -14.83 -14.33
N GLU A 66 -6.65 -15.10 -15.53
CA GLU A 66 -7.18 -14.04 -16.40
C GLU A 66 -8.28 -13.21 -15.71
N ILE A 67 -9.27 -13.89 -15.14
CA ILE A 67 -10.40 -13.22 -14.47
C ILE A 67 -9.94 -12.50 -13.20
N TYR A 68 -9.06 -13.11 -12.42
CA TYR A 68 -8.49 -12.48 -11.22
C TYR A 68 -7.70 -11.21 -11.56
N GLY A 69 -6.97 -11.21 -12.66
CA GLY A 69 -6.28 -10.04 -13.17
C GLY A 69 -7.23 -8.90 -13.53
N LEU A 70 -8.34 -9.20 -14.20
CA LEU A 70 -9.38 -8.22 -14.51
C LEU A 70 -10.05 -7.68 -13.22
N MET A 71 -10.32 -8.53 -12.24
CA MET A 71 -10.83 -8.12 -10.93
C MET A 71 -9.84 -7.18 -10.22
N GLY A 72 -8.54 -7.50 -10.23
CA GLY A 72 -7.48 -6.68 -9.66
C GLY A 72 -7.37 -5.32 -10.34
N THR A 73 -7.39 -5.29 -11.67
CA THR A 73 -7.38 -4.05 -12.45
C THR A 73 -8.63 -3.19 -12.20
N SER A 74 -9.81 -3.82 -12.13
CA SER A 74 -11.05 -3.09 -11.82
C SER A 74 -11.02 -2.47 -10.42
N TRP A 75 -10.53 -3.20 -9.44
CA TRP A 75 -10.31 -2.70 -8.09
C TRP A 75 -9.35 -1.50 -8.08
N ALA A 76 -8.19 -1.63 -8.75
CA ALA A 76 -7.19 -0.57 -8.84
C ALA A 76 -7.73 0.66 -9.59
N LEU A 77 -8.54 0.47 -10.63
CA LEU A 77 -9.19 1.56 -11.37
C LEU A 77 -10.16 2.34 -10.47
N MET A 78 -11.02 1.63 -9.75
CA MET A 78 -11.94 2.28 -8.81
C MET A 78 -11.19 3.02 -7.71
N GLN A 79 -10.14 2.42 -7.14
CA GLN A 79 -9.30 3.07 -6.14
C GLN A 79 -8.62 4.32 -6.72
N PHE A 80 -8.04 4.24 -7.91
CA PHE A 80 -7.36 5.36 -8.57
C PHE A 80 -8.30 6.54 -8.81
N VAL A 81 -9.52 6.28 -9.26
CA VAL A 81 -10.53 7.33 -9.54
C VAL A 81 -11.18 7.84 -8.25
N CYS A 82 -11.55 6.94 -7.33
CA CYS A 82 -12.32 7.30 -6.15
C CYS A 82 -11.48 7.86 -5.00
N SER A 83 -10.18 7.49 -4.88
CA SER A 83 -9.34 7.96 -3.78
C SER A 83 -9.21 9.51 -3.72
N PRO A 84 -8.96 10.24 -4.81
CA PRO A 84 -8.96 11.70 -4.78
C PRO A 84 -10.34 12.31 -4.45
N ILE A 85 -11.43 11.65 -4.90
CA ILE A 85 -12.81 12.08 -4.62
C ILE A 85 -13.09 11.93 -3.12
N GLN A 86 -12.75 10.78 -2.54
CA GLN A 86 -12.93 10.54 -1.10
C GLN A 86 -12.04 11.47 -0.27
N GLY A 87 -10.80 11.78 -0.73
CA GLY A 87 -9.97 12.80 -0.13
C GLY A 87 -10.67 14.16 -0.08
N ALA A 88 -11.23 14.62 -1.20
CA ALA A 88 -11.97 15.87 -1.28
C ALA A 88 -13.28 15.86 -0.45
N LEU A 89 -13.96 14.71 -0.35
CA LEU A 89 -15.11 14.53 0.54
C LEU A 89 -14.70 14.61 2.01
N SER A 90 -13.54 14.03 2.37
CA SER A 90 -13.01 14.10 3.72
C SER A 90 -12.57 15.51 4.12
N ASP A 91 -12.11 16.32 3.15
CA ASP A 91 -11.84 17.76 3.37
C ASP A 91 -13.12 18.57 3.60
N ARG A 92 -14.24 18.16 3.02
CA ARG A 92 -15.51 18.87 3.12
C ARG A 92 -16.34 18.44 4.34
N PHE A 93 -16.47 17.14 4.57
CA PHE A 93 -17.39 16.59 5.58
C PHE A 93 -16.67 16.25 6.90
N GLY A 94 -15.35 16.21 6.89
CA GLY A 94 -14.51 15.77 8.00
C GLY A 94 -13.88 14.40 7.72
N ARG A 95 -12.78 14.10 8.41
CA ARG A 95 -12.02 12.86 8.21
C ARG A 95 -12.78 11.64 8.76
N ARG A 96 -13.31 11.78 9.97
CA ARG A 96 -13.99 10.70 10.70
C ARG A 96 -15.15 10.09 9.91
N PRO A 97 -16.14 10.84 9.39
CA PRO A 97 -17.26 10.26 8.64
C PRO A 97 -16.83 9.45 7.41
N VAL A 98 -15.79 9.91 6.72
CA VAL A 98 -15.31 9.22 5.50
C VAL A 98 -14.60 7.92 5.87
N VAL A 99 -13.77 7.88 6.93
CA VAL A 99 -13.14 6.64 7.43
C VAL A 99 -14.21 5.64 7.88
N LEU A 100 -15.22 6.09 8.62
CA LEU A 100 -16.31 5.22 9.10
C LEU A 100 -17.12 4.63 7.95
N LEU A 101 -17.46 5.46 6.96
CA LEU A 101 -18.25 5.02 5.80
C LEU A 101 -17.44 4.05 4.91
N SER A 102 -16.13 4.29 4.75
CA SER A 102 -15.22 3.36 4.06
C SER A 102 -15.20 1.99 4.75
N ASN A 103 -15.00 1.95 6.06
CA ASN A 103 -14.92 0.70 6.81
C ASN A 103 -16.25 -0.05 6.84
N LEU A 104 -17.36 0.67 6.97
CA LEU A 104 -18.70 0.09 6.88
C LEU A 104 -18.94 -0.49 5.48
N GLY A 105 -18.61 0.27 4.44
CA GLY A 105 -18.73 -0.16 3.04
C GLY A 105 -17.91 -1.41 2.75
N LEU A 106 -16.66 -1.47 3.22
CA LEU A 106 -15.81 -2.66 3.10
C LEU A 106 -16.38 -3.85 3.87
N GLY A 107 -16.89 -3.64 5.08
CA GLY A 107 -17.51 -4.72 5.86
C GLY A 107 -18.72 -5.32 5.17
N LEU A 108 -19.60 -4.50 4.61
CA LEU A 108 -20.75 -4.94 3.83
C LEU A 108 -20.34 -5.63 2.53
N ASP A 109 -19.32 -5.13 1.86
CA ASP A 109 -18.74 -5.73 0.66
C ASP A 109 -18.19 -7.14 0.93
N PHE A 110 -17.43 -7.31 2.03
CA PHE A 110 -16.93 -8.63 2.40
C PHE A 110 -18.06 -9.63 2.74
N ILE A 111 -19.20 -9.17 3.32
CA ILE A 111 -20.38 -10.01 3.49
C ILE A 111 -20.95 -10.42 2.11
N LEU A 112 -21.06 -9.46 1.19
CA LEU A 112 -21.51 -9.73 -0.18
C LEU A 112 -20.61 -10.77 -0.85
N MET A 113 -19.29 -10.65 -0.72
CA MET A 113 -18.32 -11.61 -1.27
C MET A 113 -18.41 -12.99 -0.57
N ALA A 114 -18.61 -13.04 0.75
CA ALA A 114 -18.81 -14.29 1.49
C ALA A 114 -20.03 -15.06 1.02
N LEU A 115 -21.10 -14.35 0.67
CA LEU A 115 -22.36 -14.92 0.20
C LEU A 115 -22.43 -15.06 -1.34
N ALA A 116 -21.38 -14.68 -2.07
CA ALA A 116 -21.37 -14.65 -3.53
C ALA A 116 -21.76 -16.02 -4.14
N PRO A 117 -22.83 -16.10 -4.94
CA PRO A 117 -23.24 -17.33 -5.61
C PRO A 117 -22.56 -17.54 -6.97
N SER A 118 -21.83 -16.52 -7.47
CA SER A 118 -21.17 -16.56 -8.78
C SER A 118 -20.00 -15.58 -8.87
N LEU A 119 -19.17 -15.74 -9.90
CA LEU A 119 -18.05 -14.83 -10.21
C LEU A 119 -18.49 -13.37 -10.40
N ALA A 120 -19.68 -13.13 -10.96
CA ALA A 120 -20.20 -11.78 -11.15
C ALA A 120 -20.38 -11.02 -9.82
N TRP A 121 -20.78 -11.72 -8.76
CA TRP A 121 -20.89 -11.15 -7.42
C TRP A 121 -19.53 -10.84 -6.80
N LEU A 122 -18.54 -11.74 -6.99
CA LEU A 122 -17.16 -11.47 -6.56
C LEU A 122 -16.57 -10.27 -7.31
N PHE A 123 -16.87 -10.17 -8.62
CA PHE A 123 -16.42 -9.02 -9.42
C PHE A 123 -17.06 -7.72 -8.94
N ALA A 124 -18.38 -7.73 -8.69
CA ALA A 124 -19.06 -6.57 -8.12
C ALA A 124 -18.46 -6.15 -6.76
N GLY A 125 -18.15 -7.12 -5.88
CA GLY A 125 -17.45 -6.87 -4.64
C GLY A 125 -16.09 -6.21 -4.88
N ARG A 126 -15.29 -6.66 -5.85
CA ARG A 126 -14.01 -6.02 -6.17
C ARG A 126 -14.15 -4.56 -6.62
N VAL A 127 -15.20 -4.23 -7.36
CA VAL A 127 -15.52 -2.84 -7.75
C VAL A 127 -15.91 -2.02 -6.51
N ILE A 128 -16.77 -2.55 -5.66
CA ILE A 128 -17.24 -1.88 -4.43
C ILE A 128 -16.06 -1.66 -3.47
N SER A 129 -15.23 -2.68 -3.23
CA SER A 129 -14.06 -2.53 -2.36
C SER A 129 -13.04 -1.55 -2.92
N GLY A 130 -12.88 -1.45 -4.25
CA GLY A 130 -12.06 -0.42 -4.88
C GLY A 130 -12.58 1.00 -4.61
N ILE A 131 -13.90 1.19 -4.66
CA ILE A 131 -14.53 2.47 -4.31
C ILE A 131 -14.34 2.78 -2.82
N ALA A 132 -14.49 1.81 -1.92
CA ALA A 132 -14.45 2.01 -0.48
C ALA A 132 -13.02 2.09 0.11
N SER A 133 -11.97 1.68 -0.61
CA SER A 133 -10.62 1.42 -0.07
C SER A 133 -9.73 2.65 0.13
N SER A 134 -10.27 3.86 0.29
CA SER A 134 -9.46 5.06 0.50
C SER A 134 -9.25 5.47 1.97
N SER A 135 -9.61 4.59 2.91
CA SER A 135 -9.39 4.81 4.34
C SER A 135 -7.92 5.11 4.67
N PHE A 136 -6.97 4.46 4.00
CA PHE A 136 -5.54 4.68 4.20
C PHE A 136 -5.09 6.11 3.85
N SER A 137 -5.56 6.69 2.74
CA SER A 137 -5.23 8.06 2.36
C SER A 137 -5.85 9.08 3.34
N THR A 138 -7.08 8.82 3.78
CA THR A 138 -7.77 9.64 4.78
C THR A 138 -7.11 9.53 6.16
N ALA A 139 -6.60 8.34 6.55
CA ALA A 139 -5.84 8.16 7.77
C ALA A 139 -4.52 8.96 7.75
N GLY A 140 -3.83 9.01 6.61
CA GLY A 140 -2.66 9.88 6.44
C GLY A 140 -2.97 11.35 6.63
N ALA A 141 -4.07 11.84 6.06
CA ALA A 141 -4.55 13.21 6.27
C ALA A 141 -4.94 13.47 7.74
N TYR A 142 -5.63 12.51 8.37
CA TYR A 142 -5.97 12.58 9.80
C TYR A 142 -4.73 12.73 10.67
N ILE A 143 -3.69 11.92 10.45
CA ILE A 143 -2.41 12.01 11.18
C ILE A 143 -1.77 13.38 10.97
N ALA A 144 -1.78 13.92 9.74
CA ALA A 144 -1.23 15.24 9.44
C ALA A 144 -1.99 16.37 10.18
N ASP A 145 -3.31 16.22 10.36
CA ASP A 145 -4.14 17.20 11.04
C ASP A 145 -3.88 17.25 12.57
N VAL A 146 -3.65 16.08 13.20
CA VAL A 146 -3.50 15.98 14.67
C VAL A 146 -2.04 16.01 15.14
N THR A 147 -1.06 15.91 14.21
CA THR A 147 0.38 15.81 14.57
C THR A 147 1.12 17.10 14.25
N PRO A 148 1.86 17.68 15.23
CA PRO A 148 2.75 18.82 14.98
C PRO A 148 3.80 18.49 13.89
N PRO A 149 4.25 19.50 13.11
CA PRO A 149 5.17 19.28 11.98
C PRO A 149 6.46 18.54 12.33
N ASP A 150 7.04 18.82 13.50
CA ASP A 150 8.27 18.20 14.02
C ASP A 150 8.12 16.70 14.34
N LYS A 151 6.89 16.22 14.63
CA LYS A 151 6.57 14.84 14.99
C LYS A 151 5.92 14.04 13.84
N ARG A 152 5.59 14.68 12.72
CA ARG A 152 4.90 14.03 11.59
C ARG A 152 5.68 12.85 11.03
N ALA A 153 7.00 12.97 10.88
CA ALA A 153 7.82 11.89 10.36
C ALA A 153 7.72 10.62 11.21
N ALA A 154 7.72 10.76 12.54
CA ALA A 154 7.55 9.63 13.46
C ALA A 154 6.13 9.03 13.37
N ALA A 155 5.09 9.87 13.29
CA ALA A 155 3.70 9.42 13.18
C ALA A 155 3.44 8.66 11.86
N PHE A 156 3.97 9.14 10.72
CA PHE A 156 3.91 8.41 9.45
C PHE A 156 4.73 7.12 9.47
N GLY A 157 5.86 7.09 10.20
CA GLY A 157 6.62 5.87 10.44
C GLY A 157 5.79 4.83 11.20
N MET A 158 5.07 5.24 12.24
CA MET A 158 4.13 4.36 12.97
C MET A 158 2.97 3.89 12.09
N MET A 159 2.45 4.74 11.21
CA MET A 159 1.43 4.34 10.23
C MET A 159 1.94 3.26 9.28
N GLY A 160 3.19 3.39 8.80
CA GLY A 160 3.84 2.35 7.99
C GLY A 160 4.03 1.03 8.76
N ALA A 161 4.40 1.09 10.04
CA ALA A 161 4.50 -0.09 10.91
C ALA A 161 3.13 -0.76 11.13
N SER A 162 2.07 0.04 11.34
CA SER A 162 0.69 -0.44 11.46
C SER A 162 0.22 -1.15 10.18
N PHE A 163 0.53 -0.57 9.02
CA PHE A 163 0.29 -1.20 7.72
C PHE A 163 1.00 -2.55 7.62
N GLY A 164 2.31 -2.59 7.95
CA GLY A 164 3.11 -3.81 7.91
C GLY A 164 2.57 -4.89 8.84
N LEU A 165 2.16 -4.54 10.06
CA LEU A 165 1.60 -5.48 11.03
C LEU A 165 0.30 -6.11 10.51
N GLY A 166 -0.63 -5.31 10.01
CA GLY A 166 -1.88 -5.82 9.44
C GLY A 166 -1.63 -6.70 8.22
N PHE A 167 -0.68 -6.31 7.37
CA PHE A 167 -0.31 -7.07 6.17
C PHE A 167 0.43 -8.39 6.47
N VAL A 168 1.09 -8.52 7.62
CA VAL A 168 1.70 -9.79 8.08
C VAL A 168 0.64 -10.70 8.68
N LEU A 169 -0.19 -10.16 9.59
CA LEU A 169 -1.18 -10.96 10.29
C LEU A 169 -2.35 -11.37 9.39
N GLY A 170 -2.73 -10.50 8.44
CA GLY A 170 -3.86 -10.74 7.54
C GLY A 170 -3.76 -12.04 6.76
N PRO A 171 -2.72 -12.23 5.93
CA PRO A 171 -2.57 -13.47 5.17
C PRO A 171 -2.41 -14.71 6.04
N ALA A 172 -1.77 -14.61 7.21
CA ALA A 172 -1.66 -15.74 8.14
C ALA A 172 -3.04 -16.16 8.65
N VAL A 173 -3.83 -15.22 9.15
CA VAL A 173 -5.21 -15.48 9.61
C VAL A 173 -6.09 -15.95 8.45
N GLY A 174 -6.00 -15.30 7.31
CA GLY A 174 -6.75 -15.67 6.11
C GLY A 174 -6.43 -17.06 5.60
N GLY A 175 -5.15 -17.45 5.63
CA GLY A 175 -4.72 -18.80 5.28
C GLY A 175 -5.26 -19.86 6.23
N LEU A 176 -5.28 -19.60 7.53
CA LEU A 176 -5.86 -20.50 8.53
C LEU A 176 -7.38 -20.66 8.37
N LEU A 177 -8.09 -19.55 8.22
CA LEU A 177 -9.53 -19.57 7.99
C LEU A 177 -9.88 -20.24 6.66
N GLY A 178 -9.13 -19.94 5.61
CA GLY A 178 -9.34 -20.52 4.27
C GLY A 178 -9.00 -22.00 4.16
N ALA A 179 -8.24 -22.56 5.09
CA ALA A 179 -8.02 -24.00 5.19
C ALA A 179 -9.23 -24.75 5.73
N VAL A 180 -10.12 -24.06 6.47
CA VAL A 180 -11.37 -24.64 6.97
C VAL A 180 -12.46 -24.55 5.90
N ASP A 181 -12.66 -23.35 5.34
CA ASP A 181 -13.62 -23.10 4.27
C ASP A 181 -13.18 -21.84 3.48
N PRO A 182 -13.23 -21.83 2.12
CA PRO A 182 -12.82 -20.70 1.30
C PRO A 182 -13.61 -19.40 1.57
N ARG A 183 -14.78 -19.47 2.18
CA ARG A 183 -15.64 -18.30 2.48
C ARG A 183 -15.38 -17.71 3.88
N TRP A 184 -14.80 -18.47 4.79
CA TRP A 184 -14.51 -18.00 6.16
C TRP A 184 -13.60 -16.76 6.22
N PRO A 185 -12.58 -16.62 5.36
CA PRO A 185 -11.77 -15.41 5.31
C PRO A 185 -12.59 -14.14 5.01
N PHE A 186 -13.60 -14.22 4.17
CA PHE A 186 -14.48 -13.06 3.87
C PHE A 186 -15.34 -12.68 5.09
N TRP A 187 -15.85 -13.67 5.85
CA TRP A 187 -16.53 -13.43 7.11
C TRP A 187 -15.59 -12.82 8.16
N GLY A 188 -14.35 -13.30 8.24
CA GLY A 188 -13.31 -12.74 9.10
C GLY A 188 -12.98 -11.29 8.73
N ALA A 189 -12.82 -10.99 7.44
CA ALA A 189 -12.59 -9.65 6.93
C ALA A 189 -13.79 -8.72 7.19
N ALA A 190 -15.02 -9.22 6.98
CA ALA A 190 -16.24 -8.48 7.29
C ALA A 190 -16.33 -8.12 8.78
N ALA A 191 -16.12 -9.11 9.66
CA ALA A 191 -16.12 -8.88 11.10
C ALA A 191 -15.07 -7.84 11.51
N THR A 192 -13.84 -7.94 10.98
CA THR A 192 -12.75 -7.00 11.28
C THR A 192 -13.08 -5.58 10.79
N SER A 193 -13.61 -5.43 9.58
CA SER A 193 -13.98 -4.11 9.03
C SER A 193 -15.16 -3.49 9.78
N LEU A 194 -16.18 -4.28 10.14
CA LEU A 194 -17.32 -3.79 10.92
C LEU A 194 -16.92 -3.43 12.35
N LEU A 195 -16.05 -4.24 12.99
CA LEU A 195 -15.46 -3.89 14.28
C LEU A 195 -14.64 -2.60 14.19
N ASN A 196 -13.90 -2.39 13.10
CA ASN A 196 -13.17 -1.15 12.86
C ASN A 196 -14.12 0.05 12.70
N ALA A 197 -15.22 -0.10 11.97
CA ALA A 197 -16.26 0.92 11.86
C ALA A 197 -16.88 1.26 13.24
N CYS A 198 -17.25 0.23 14.03
CA CYS A 198 -17.74 0.41 15.40
C CYS A 198 -16.71 1.09 16.31
N TYR A 199 -15.46 0.61 16.29
CA TYR A 199 -14.36 1.21 17.04
C TYR A 199 -14.20 2.69 16.68
N GLY A 200 -14.10 3.02 15.40
CA GLY A 200 -14.00 4.39 14.95
C GLY A 200 -15.22 5.25 15.31
N PHE A 201 -16.42 4.67 15.34
CA PHE A 201 -17.63 5.38 15.74
C PHE A 201 -17.61 5.82 17.20
N PHE A 202 -17.12 4.96 18.11
CA PHE A 202 -17.10 5.27 19.55
C PHE A 202 -15.84 6.00 20.00
N VAL A 203 -14.69 5.76 19.34
CA VAL A 203 -13.38 6.13 19.87
C VAL A 203 -12.68 7.20 19.03
N LEU A 204 -12.87 7.23 17.69
CA LEU A 204 -12.14 8.14 16.81
C LEU A 204 -12.75 9.56 16.85
N PRO A 205 -12.04 10.59 17.39
CA PRO A 205 -12.51 11.97 17.32
C PRO A 205 -12.39 12.54 15.91
N GLU A 206 -13.11 13.62 15.61
CA GLU A 206 -12.92 14.35 14.34
C GLU A 206 -11.62 15.16 14.40
N SER A 207 -10.78 15.02 13.36
CA SER A 207 -9.51 15.74 13.28
C SER A 207 -9.59 17.09 12.57
N LEU A 208 -10.61 17.26 11.70
CA LEU A 208 -10.76 18.46 10.87
C LEU A 208 -11.90 19.33 11.39
N PRO A 209 -11.62 20.42 12.15
CA PRO A 209 -12.63 21.36 12.64
C PRO A 209 -13.43 21.97 11.48
N MET A 210 -14.68 22.37 11.76
CA MET A 210 -15.60 22.90 10.74
C MET A 210 -15.01 24.13 10.00
N GLU A 211 -14.28 24.98 10.73
CA GLU A 211 -13.70 26.23 10.23
C GLU A 211 -12.55 25.97 9.22
N LYS A 212 -11.95 24.77 9.26
CA LYS A 212 -10.85 24.36 8.34
C LYS A 212 -11.32 23.54 7.18
N ARG A 213 -12.62 23.21 7.09
CA ARG A 213 -13.18 22.42 6.00
C ARG A 213 -13.19 23.20 4.70
N ALA A 214 -12.80 22.54 3.61
CA ALA A 214 -12.75 23.14 2.28
C ALA A 214 -13.98 22.75 1.45
N PRO A 215 -14.52 23.65 0.58
CA PRO A 215 -15.57 23.27 -0.34
C PRO A 215 -15.04 22.22 -1.34
N PHE A 216 -15.91 21.28 -1.71
CA PHE A 216 -15.59 20.26 -2.71
C PHE A 216 -15.32 20.91 -4.08
N ARG A 217 -14.18 20.59 -4.71
CA ARG A 217 -13.79 21.07 -6.03
C ARG A 217 -13.26 19.94 -6.88
N TRP A 218 -13.93 19.61 -7.98
CA TRP A 218 -13.52 18.58 -8.94
C TRP A 218 -12.09 18.75 -9.47
N LYS A 219 -11.62 19.99 -9.65
CA LYS A 219 -10.25 20.27 -10.10
C LYS A 219 -9.16 19.76 -9.14
N ARG A 220 -9.45 19.64 -7.84
CA ARG A 220 -8.53 19.10 -6.85
C ARG A 220 -8.52 17.56 -6.81
N ALA A 221 -9.58 16.93 -7.33
CA ALA A 221 -9.73 15.49 -7.42
C ALA A 221 -9.14 14.90 -8.73
N ASN A 222 -8.13 15.55 -9.33
CA ASN A 222 -7.52 15.11 -10.58
C ASN A 222 -6.18 14.41 -10.32
N PRO A 223 -6.10 13.07 -10.45
CA PRO A 223 -4.86 12.33 -10.21
C PRO A 223 -3.78 12.57 -11.28
N ALA A 224 -4.18 12.97 -12.50
CA ALA A 224 -3.23 13.19 -13.60
C ALA A 224 -2.50 14.54 -13.53
N GLY A 225 -3.04 15.52 -12.80
CA GLY A 225 -2.45 16.88 -12.73
C GLY A 225 -1.04 16.90 -12.13
N ALA A 226 -0.74 16.01 -11.20
CA ALA A 226 0.56 15.93 -10.54
C ALA A 226 1.69 15.45 -11.49
N LEU A 227 1.35 14.71 -12.56
CA LEU A 227 2.34 14.26 -13.55
C LEU A 227 2.95 15.41 -14.36
N MET A 228 2.31 16.59 -14.37
CA MET A 228 2.85 17.78 -15.05
C MET A 228 4.20 18.22 -14.46
N LEU A 229 4.47 17.96 -13.17
CA LEU A 229 5.76 18.24 -12.55
C LEU A 229 6.92 17.55 -13.29
N LEU A 230 6.70 16.32 -13.76
CA LEU A 230 7.75 15.57 -14.46
C LEU A 230 8.11 16.18 -15.81
N ARG A 231 7.22 16.99 -16.41
CA ARG A 231 7.52 17.73 -17.65
C ARG A 231 8.44 18.92 -17.42
N SER A 232 8.36 19.56 -16.25
CA SER A 232 9.20 20.71 -15.91
C SER A 232 10.57 20.32 -15.36
N HIS A 233 10.73 19.07 -14.88
CA HIS A 233 11.95 18.57 -14.26
C HIS A 233 12.47 17.33 -15.00
N HIS A 234 13.13 17.52 -16.15
CA HIS A 234 13.68 16.41 -16.95
C HIS A 234 14.65 15.51 -16.19
N GLU A 235 15.34 16.05 -15.21
CA GLU A 235 16.26 15.34 -14.31
C GLU A 235 15.56 14.32 -13.39
N LEU A 236 14.26 14.50 -13.12
CA LEU A 236 13.46 13.54 -12.36
C LEU A 236 12.97 12.37 -13.20
N PHE A 237 12.92 12.53 -14.54
CA PHE A 237 12.30 11.55 -15.42
C PHE A 237 12.90 10.14 -15.29
N GLY A 238 14.23 10.05 -15.21
CA GLY A 238 14.92 8.77 -15.03
C GLY A 238 14.57 8.09 -13.70
N LEU A 239 14.56 8.85 -12.60
CA LEU A 239 14.20 8.30 -11.29
C LEU A 239 12.69 7.97 -11.19
N ALA A 240 11.84 8.79 -11.79
CA ALA A 240 10.40 8.56 -11.87
C ALA A 240 10.10 7.28 -12.67
N THR A 241 10.79 7.06 -13.79
CA THR A 241 10.69 5.84 -14.59
C THR A 241 11.17 4.61 -13.80
N ALA A 242 12.33 4.70 -13.13
CA ALA A 242 12.81 3.62 -12.28
C ALA A 242 11.82 3.29 -11.15
N ASN A 243 11.24 4.31 -10.52
CA ASN A 243 10.20 4.13 -9.49
C ASN A 243 8.91 3.51 -10.05
N PHE A 244 8.49 3.90 -11.25
CA PHE A 244 7.37 3.28 -11.95
C PHE A 244 7.61 1.80 -12.22
N LEU A 245 8.78 1.44 -12.79
CA LEU A 245 9.14 0.04 -13.07
C LEU A 245 9.22 -0.79 -11.78
N MET A 246 9.73 -0.19 -10.70
CA MET A 246 9.77 -0.82 -9.38
C MET A 246 8.36 -1.11 -8.85
N ASN A 247 7.43 -0.15 -8.92
CA ASN A 247 6.05 -0.35 -8.50
C ASN A 247 5.31 -1.34 -9.41
N LEU A 248 5.56 -1.29 -10.72
CA LEU A 248 4.99 -2.26 -11.66
C LEU A 248 5.47 -3.68 -11.33
N ALA A 249 6.78 -3.88 -11.15
CA ALA A 249 7.36 -5.19 -10.79
C ALA A 249 6.78 -5.71 -9.45
N HIS A 250 6.50 -4.82 -8.48
CA HIS A 250 5.85 -5.20 -7.21
C HIS A 250 4.47 -5.82 -7.43
N GLY A 251 3.75 -5.37 -8.46
CA GLY A 251 2.42 -5.84 -8.80
C GLY A 251 2.32 -7.36 -9.03
N VAL A 252 3.43 -8.06 -9.34
CA VAL A 252 3.42 -9.52 -9.53
C VAL A 252 3.03 -10.27 -8.25
N LEU A 253 3.47 -9.80 -7.08
CA LEU A 253 3.22 -10.48 -5.81
C LEU A 253 1.72 -10.60 -5.50
N PRO A 254 0.93 -9.53 -5.38
CA PRO A 254 -0.50 -9.63 -5.11
C PRO A 254 -1.30 -10.25 -6.26
N SER A 255 -0.76 -10.24 -7.49
CA SER A 255 -1.49 -10.70 -8.67
C SER A 255 -1.35 -12.19 -8.94
N VAL A 256 -0.17 -12.77 -8.71
CA VAL A 256 0.15 -14.12 -9.18
C VAL A 256 0.55 -15.07 -8.05
N ALA A 257 1.11 -14.57 -6.93
CA ALA A 257 1.77 -15.42 -5.94
C ALA A 257 0.88 -16.58 -5.45
N VAL A 258 -0.39 -16.33 -5.15
CA VAL A 258 -1.32 -17.34 -4.62
C VAL A 258 -1.57 -18.46 -5.65
N LEU A 259 -1.92 -18.08 -6.88
CA LEU A 259 -2.18 -19.04 -7.97
C LEU A 259 -0.90 -19.80 -8.35
N TYR A 260 0.24 -19.11 -8.43
CA TYR A 260 1.53 -19.70 -8.73
C TYR A 260 1.94 -20.75 -7.70
N LEU A 261 1.86 -20.43 -6.39
CA LEU A 261 2.23 -21.34 -5.31
C LEU A 261 1.31 -22.56 -5.27
N GLY A 262 0.01 -22.35 -5.54
CA GLY A 262 -0.95 -23.44 -5.70
C GLY A 262 -0.62 -24.32 -6.91
N TYR A 263 -0.42 -23.73 -8.08
CA TYR A 263 -0.11 -24.44 -9.32
C TYR A 263 1.23 -25.16 -9.28
N ARG A 264 2.30 -24.46 -8.82
CA ARG A 264 3.68 -24.98 -8.88
C ARG A 264 3.99 -26.00 -7.80
N TYR A 265 3.47 -25.79 -6.58
CA TYR A 265 3.84 -26.59 -5.40
C TYR A 265 2.65 -27.31 -4.74
N GLY A 266 1.43 -27.14 -5.23
CA GLY A 266 0.23 -27.70 -4.63
C GLY A 266 -0.10 -27.09 -3.24
N TRP A 267 0.35 -25.87 -2.97
CA TRP A 267 0.15 -25.25 -1.67
C TRP A 267 -1.30 -24.79 -1.47
N GLY A 268 -1.87 -25.22 -0.34
CA GLY A 268 -3.16 -24.73 0.14
C GLY A 268 -3.08 -23.36 0.80
N PRO A 269 -4.25 -22.80 1.18
CA PRO A 269 -4.35 -21.43 1.74
C PRO A 269 -3.45 -21.18 2.95
N SER A 270 -3.30 -22.15 3.86
CA SER A 270 -2.43 -22.02 5.05
C SER A 270 -0.97 -21.82 4.68
N ALA A 271 -0.42 -22.67 3.79
CA ALA A 271 0.97 -22.57 3.37
C ALA A 271 1.25 -21.24 2.66
N VAL A 272 0.33 -20.81 1.79
CA VAL A 272 0.39 -19.50 1.12
C VAL A 272 0.33 -18.36 2.14
N GLY A 273 -0.62 -18.42 3.09
CA GLY A 273 -0.79 -17.39 4.11
C GLY A 273 0.45 -17.21 4.99
N PHE A 274 1.04 -18.31 5.47
CA PHE A 274 2.28 -18.26 6.25
C PHE A 274 3.49 -17.78 5.43
N THR A 275 3.56 -18.14 4.15
CA THR A 275 4.61 -17.65 3.25
C THR A 275 4.52 -16.13 3.05
N LEU A 276 3.32 -15.61 2.82
CA LEU A 276 3.10 -14.16 2.70
C LEU A 276 3.41 -13.44 4.04
N ALA A 277 3.06 -14.05 5.16
CA ALA A 277 3.43 -13.52 6.48
C ALA A 277 4.96 -13.48 6.66
N ALA A 278 5.67 -14.53 6.26
CA ALA A 278 7.14 -14.57 6.31
C ALA A 278 7.77 -13.50 5.43
N VAL A 279 7.24 -13.25 4.22
CA VAL A 279 7.64 -12.14 3.36
C VAL A 279 7.47 -10.81 4.09
N GLY A 280 6.31 -10.58 4.72
CA GLY A 280 6.04 -9.37 5.48
C GLY A 280 6.98 -9.19 6.68
N VAL A 281 7.25 -10.24 7.44
CA VAL A 281 8.21 -10.21 8.58
C VAL A 281 9.61 -9.86 8.10
N CYS A 282 10.12 -10.52 7.07
CA CYS A 282 11.43 -10.21 6.50
C CYS A 282 11.51 -8.76 5.99
N ALA A 283 10.46 -8.27 5.32
CA ALA A 283 10.38 -6.89 4.87
C ALA A 283 10.39 -5.90 6.04
N MET A 284 9.65 -6.16 7.12
CA MET A 284 9.67 -5.32 8.33
C MET A 284 11.05 -5.28 8.99
N ILE A 285 11.73 -6.42 9.10
CA ILE A 285 13.09 -6.48 9.65
C ILE A 285 14.02 -5.61 8.80
N VAL A 286 14.05 -5.79 7.49
CA VAL A 286 14.93 -5.02 6.61
C VAL A 286 14.61 -3.53 6.68
N GLN A 287 13.35 -3.14 6.52
CA GLN A 287 12.95 -1.73 6.50
C GLN A 287 13.09 -1.06 7.87
N GLY A 288 12.78 -1.76 8.95
CA GLY A 288 12.84 -1.20 10.31
C GLY A 288 14.26 -1.11 10.88
N THR A 289 15.15 -2.07 10.54
CA THR A 289 16.46 -2.18 11.20
C THR A 289 17.64 -1.99 10.27
N LEU A 290 17.56 -2.43 9.01
CA LEU A 290 18.73 -2.53 8.13
C LEU A 290 18.89 -1.36 7.15
N VAL A 291 17.80 -0.67 6.77
CA VAL A 291 17.87 0.44 5.80
C VAL A 291 18.83 1.53 6.26
N ARG A 292 18.69 2.00 7.49
CA ARG A 292 19.54 3.10 8.00
C ARG A 292 21.04 2.73 8.04
N PRO A 293 21.47 1.62 8.68
CA PRO A 293 22.89 1.28 8.75
C PRO A 293 23.50 0.94 7.39
N ILE A 294 22.73 0.30 6.50
CA ILE A 294 23.22 -0.01 5.15
C ILE A 294 23.38 1.28 4.34
N THR A 295 22.42 2.19 4.37
CA THR A 295 22.50 3.47 3.67
C THR A 295 23.64 4.34 4.21
N ALA A 296 23.89 4.33 5.52
CA ALA A 296 25.00 5.06 6.12
C ALA A 296 26.37 4.54 5.66
N ARG A 297 26.50 3.21 5.42
CA ARG A 297 27.78 2.59 5.00
C ARG A 297 28.00 2.64 3.49
N LEU A 298 26.97 2.35 2.69
CA LEU A 298 27.10 2.22 1.23
C LEU A 298 26.85 3.55 0.49
N GLY A 299 26.21 4.51 1.16
CA GLY A 299 25.66 5.70 0.51
C GLY A 299 24.37 5.41 -0.26
N GLU A 300 23.59 6.43 -0.51
CA GLU A 300 22.24 6.34 -1.08
C GLU A 300 22.20 5.67 -2.45
N ARG A 301 23.14 6.02 -3.34
CA ARG A 301 23.19 5.48 -4.71
C ARG A 301 23.44 3.98 -4.73
N ARG A 302 24.44 3.51 -3.99
CA ARG A 302 24.74 2.07 -3.93
C ARG A 302 23.60 1.33 -3.25
N THR A 303 23.00 1.89 -2.22
CA THR A 303 21.84 1.30 -1.53
C THR A 303 20.65 1.13 -2.48
N LEU A 304 20.32 2.15 -3.30
CA LEU A 304 19.28 2.07 -4.31
C LEU A 304 19.52 0.91 -5.29
N ILE A 305 20.72 0.87 -5.86
CA ILE A 305 21.08 -0.15 -6.87
C ILE A 305 21.11 -1.55 -6.24
N THR A 306 21.72 -1.69 -5.05
CA THR A 306 21.74 -2.98 -4.32
C THR A 306 20.31 -3.47 -4.05
N GLY A 307 19.41 -2.58 -3.59
CA GLY A 307 18.02 -2.94 -3.36
C GLY A 307 17.32 -3.45 -4.63
N LEU A 308 17.49 -2.75 -5.76
CA LEU A 308 16.93 -3.18 -7.05
C LEU A 308 17.49 -4.51 -7.53
N LEU A 309 18.80 -4.74 -7.40
CA LEU A 309 19.44 -6.00 -7.77
C LEU A 309 19.02 -7.16 -6.86
N CYS A 310 18.90 -6.93 -5.55
CA CYS A 310 18.36 -7.94 -4.62
C CYS A 310 16.92 -8.30 -4.97
N GLY A 311 16.08 -7.30 -5.30
CA GLY A 311 14.71 -7.54 -5.77
C GLY A 311 14.69 -8.36 -7.05
N ALA A 312 15.52 -8.01 -8.05
CA ALA A 312 15.63 -8.76 -9.30
C ALA A 312 16.09 -10.21 -9.06
N THR A 313 17.09 -10.40 -8.20
CA THR A 313 17.57 -11.75 -7.83
C THR A 313 16.48 -12.53 -7.09
N GLY A 314 15.77 -11.90 -6.15
CA GLY A 314 14.66 -12.52 -5.42
C GLY A 314 13.54 -12.99 -6.36
N PHE A 315 13.13 -12.17 -7.32
CA PHE A 315 12.15 -12.57 -8.32
C PHE A 315 12.67 -13.65 -9.27
N ALA A 316 13.94 -13.61 -9.66
CA ALA A 316 14.54 -14.69 -10.45
C ALA A 316 14.51 -16.02 -9.67
N ILE A 317 14.83 -16.00 -8.37
CA ILE A 317 14.72 -17.19 -7.52
C ILE A 317 13.27 -17.67 -7.48
N TYR A 318 12.28 -16.80 -7.24
CA TYR A 318 10.86 -17.18 -7.21
C TYR A 318 10.39 -17.80 -8.54
N GLY A 319 10.80 -17.21 -9.67
CA GLY A 319 10.39 -17.70 -11.00
C GLY A 319 11.04 -19.03 -11.41
N LEU A 320 12.26 -19.27 -10.96
CA LEU A 320 13.05 -20.44 -11.36
C LEU A 320 13.10 -21.54 -10.30
N ALA A 321 12.60 -21.31 -9.07
CA ALA A 321 12.67 -22.27 -7.98
C ALA A 321 11.99 -23.61 -8.33
N PRO A 322 12.73 -24.73 -8.40
CA PRO A 322 12.16 -26.05 -8.68
C PRO A 322 11.45 -26.64 -7.45
N THR A 323 11.81 -26.18 -6.25
CA THR A 323 11.29 -26.72 -4.98
C THR A 323 10.78 -25.59 -4.06
N PRO A 324 9.83 -25.90 -3.16
CA PRO A 324 9.35 -24.95 -2.16
C PRO A 324 10.46 -24.34 -1.29
N LEU A 325 11.47 -25.16 -0.95
CA LEU A 325 12.59 -24.70 -0.13
C LEU A 325 13.38 -23.58 -0.81
N ILE A 326 13.69 -23.73 -2.10
CA ILE A 326 14.44 -22.71 -2.86
C ILE A 326 13.60 -21.44 -2.98
N TYR A 327 12.29 -21.56 -3.19
CA TYR A 327 11.39 -20.40 -3.18
C TYR A 327 11.47 -19.66 -1.82
N CYS A 328 11.35 -20.39 -0.71
CA CYS A 328 11.42 -19.80 0.64
C CYS A 328 12.80 -19.17 0.93
N LEU A 329 13.90 -19.74 0.45
CA LEU A 329 15.24 -19.14 0.56
C LEU A 329 15.36 -17.82 -0.22
N GLY A 330 14.52 -17.61 -1.23
CA GLY A 330 14.41 -16.34 -1.95
C GLY A 330 13.80 -15.21 -1.11
N ILE A 331 13.01 -15.53 -0.06
CA ILE A 331 12.30 -14.50 0.75
C ILE A 331 13.26 -13.50 1.40
N PRO A 332 14.30 -13.91 2.16
CA PRO A 332 15.23 -12.95 2.74
C PRO A 332 15.99 -12.14 1.67
N VAL A 333 16.35 -12.73 0.53
CA VAL A 333 16.98 -12.01 -0.58
C VAL A 333 16.05 -10.92 -1.11
N MET A 334 14.79 -11.28 -1.35
CA MET A 334 13.74 -10.37 -1.81
C MET A 334 13.49 -9.22 -0.82
N ALA A 335 13.58 -9.47 0.48
CA ALA A 335 13.33 -8.47 1.50
C ALA A 335 14.30 -7.26 1.40
N PHE A 336 15.55 -7.47 0.94
CA PHE A 336 16.51 -6.37 0.71
C PHE A 336 16.08 -5.41 -0.42
N TRP A 337 15.11 -5.77 -1.23
CA TRP A 337 14.49 -4.81 -2.15
C TRP A 337 13.89 -3.60 -1.42
N GLY A 338 13.47 -3.77 -0.17
CA GLY A 338 13.01 -2.68 0.70
C GLY A 338 13.99 -1.51 0.88
N LEU A 339 15.28 -1.69 0.51
CA LEU A 339 16.29 -0.61 0.48
C LEU A 339 16.04 0.40 -0.66
N ALA A 340 15.42 -0.01 -1.76
CA ALA A 340 15.31 0.80 -2.97
C ALA A 340 14.34 1.98 -2.83
N GLY A 341 13.15 1.75 -2.25
CA GLY A 341 12.11 2.77 -2.14
C GLY A 341 12.54 4.04 -1.42
N PRO A 342 13.00 3.96 -0.16
CA PRO A 342 13.48 5.13 0.60
C PRO A 342 14.63 5.86 -0.09
N SER A 343 15.57 5.12 -0.71
CA SER A 343 16.70 5.71 -1.41
C SER A 343 16.25 6.45 -2.68
N ALA A 344 15.35 5.88 -3.49
CA ALA A 344 14.78 6.54 -4.67
C ALA A 344 14.04 7.82 -4.28
N GLN A 345 13.24 7.76 -3.22
CA GLN A 345 12.49 8.91 -2.71
C GLN A 345 13.41 10.04 -2.27
N MET A 346 14.50 9.73 -1.57
CA MET A 346 15.47 10.72 -1.12
C MET A 346 16.14 11.44 -2.30
N PHE A 347 16.53 10.71 -3.36
CA PHE A 347 17.06 11.33 -4.57
C PHE A 347 16.08 12.27 -5.26
N MET A 348 14.79 11.89 -5.32
CA MET A 348 13.78 12.72 -5.94
C MET A 348 13.45 13.96 -5.11
N THR A 349 13.36 13.83 -3.78
CA THR A 349 13.02 14.95 -2.88
C THR A 349 14.11 16.03 -2.85
N ARG A 350 15.38 15.68 -3.04
CA ARG A 350 16.48 16.66 -3.10
C ARG A 350 16.54 17.47 -4.38
N ARG A 351 15.80 17.07 -5.44
CA ARG A 351 15.80 17.73 -6.75
C ARG A 351 14.63 18.66 -6.97
N VAL A 352 13.80 18.84 -5.97
CA VAL A 352 12.66 19.75 -6.01
C VAL A 352 12.69 20.71 -4.84
N SER A 353 12.15 21.90 -5.04
CA SER A 353 12.02 22.90 -3.99
C SER A 353 11.03 22.46 -2.90
N ALA A 354 11.10 23.09 -1.72
CA ALA A 354 10.18 22.81 -0.61
C ALA A 354 8.70 23.03 -1.00
N SER A 355 8.42 23.97 -1.89
CA SER A 355 7.08 24.27 -2.41
C SER A 355 6.55 23.21 -3.39
N GLU A 356 7.44 22.45 -4.04
CA GLU A 356 7.09 21.43 -5.04
C GLU A 356 7.01 20.01 -4.44
N GLN A 357 7.40 19.80 -3.17
CA GLN A 357 7.38 18.49 -2.51
C GLN A 357 5.99 17.82 -2.58
N GLY A 358 4.92 18.60 -2.40
CA GLY A 358 3.55 18.09 -2.51
C GLY A 358 3.21 17.59 -3.93
N GLN A 359 3.67 18.30 -4.96
CA GLN A 359 3.47 17.90 -6.36
C GLN A 359 4.28 16.65 -6.70
N LEU A 360 5.52 16.53 -6.18
CA LEU A 360 6.33 15.32 -6.32
C LEU A 360 5.64 14.10 -5.71
N GLN A 361 5.12 14.21 -4.48
CA GLN A 361 4.39 13.10 -3.85
C GLN A 361 3.14 12.72 -4.65
N GLY A 362 2.42 13.71 -5.18
CA GLY A 362 1.29 13.49 -6.09
C GLY A 362 1.70 12.77 -7.38
N ALA A 363 2.84 13.14 -7.98
CA ALA A 363 3.36 12.49 -9.18
C ALA A 363 3.76 11.02 -8.91
N ILE A 364 4.45 10.76 -7.79
CA ILE A 364 4.80 9.39 -7.35
C ILE A 364 3.54 8.57 -7.12
N ALA A 365 2.54 9.10 -6.42
CA ALA A 365 1.28 8.40 -6.17
C ALA A 365 0.53 8.09 -7.48
N SER A 366 0.52 9.01 -8.45
CA SER A 366 -0.07 8.79 -9.77
C SER A 366 0.64 7.68 -10.54
N LEU A 367 1.98 7.64 -10.53
CA LEU A 367 2.76 6.58 -11.16
C LEU A 367 2.52 5.22 -10.50
N THR A 368 2.42 5.18 -9.16
CA THR A 368 2.07 3.98 -8.41
C THR A 368 0.66 3.50 -8.75
N GLY A 369 -0.30 4.41 -8.88
CA GLY A 369 -1.66 4.09 -9.31
C GLY A 369 -1.72 3.52 -10.73
N ILE A 370 -0.98 4.11 -11.68
CA ILE A 370 -0.89 3.59 -13.07
C ILE A 370 -0.23 2.21 -13.08
N ALA A 371 0.84 1.99 -12.31
CA ALA A 371 1.45 0.67 -12.18
C ALA A 371 0.47 -0.35 -11.59
N GLY A 372 -0.35 0.07 -10.60
CA GLY A 372 -1.43 -0.73 -10.02
C GLY A 372 -2.55 -1.08 -11.00
N LEU A 373 -2.82 -0.23 -12.00
CA LEU A 373 -3.78 -0.51 -13.08
C LEU A 373 -3.26 -1.55 -14.07
N ILE A 374 -1.98 -1.44 -14.44
CA ILE A 374 -1.37 -2.30 -15.46
C ILE A 374 -0.97 -3.66 -14.87
N GLY A 375 -0.41 -3.66 -13.65
CA GLY A 375 0.23 -4.82 -13.03
C GLY A 375 -0.64 -6.07 -12.96
N PRO A 376 -1.85 -6.02 -12.39
CA PRO A 376 -2.69 -7.21 -12.24
C PRO A 376 -2.92 -7.94 -13.57
N THR A 377 -3.44 -7.26 -14.57
CA THR A 377 -3.68 -7.88 -15.89
C THR A 377 -2.38 -8.31 -16.56
N LEU A 378 -1.32 -7.49 -16.54
CA LEU A 378 -0.03 -7.84 -17.16
C LEU A 378 0.52 -9.17 -16.63
N PHE A 379 0.60 -9.32 -15.30
CA PHE A 379 1.23 -10.49 -14.69
C PHE A 379 0.33 -11.72 -14.71
N THR A 380 -0.97 -11.56 -14.55
CA THR A 380 -1.90 -12.71 -14.59
C THR A 380 -2.07 -13.24 -16.01
N GLN A 381 -2.12 -12.38 -17.03
CA GLN A 381 -2.13 -12.80 -18.43
C GLN A 381 -0.83 -13.49 -18.82
N THR A 382 0.33 -12.96 -18.35
CA THR A 382 1.62 -13.64 -18.53
C THR A 382 1.59 -15.03 -17.89
N PHE A 383 1.05 -15.16 -16.66
CA PHE A 383 0.93 -16.44 -15.97
C PHE A 383 0.03 -17.40 -16.73
N ALA A 384 -1.18 -16.98 -17.10
CA ALA A 384 -2.15 -17.79 -17.85
C ALA A 384 -1.56 -18.29 -19.17
N ALA A 385 -0.86 -17.42 -19.91
CA ALA A 385 -0.23 -17.78 -21.17
C ALA A 385 0.81 -18.92 -21.02
N PHE A 386 1.62 -18.89 -19.95
CA PHE A 386 2.70 -19.87 -19.74
C PHE A 386 2.27 -21.15 -19.01
N ILE A 387 1.06 -21.23 -18.48
CA ILE A 387 0.46 -22.46 -17.96
C ILE A 387 -0.66 -23.03 -18.85
N GLY A 388 -1.14 -22.24 -19.82
CA GLY A 388 -2.15 -22.59 -20.82
C GLY A 388 -1.52 -22.86 -22.21
N PRO A 389 -1.76 -22.01 -23.23
CA PRO A 389 -1.34 -22.25 -24.61
C PRO A 389 0.18 -22.39 -24.81
N GLN A 390 1.01 -21.73 -23.96
CA GLN A 390 2.47 -21.80 -23.98
C GLN A 390 3.04 -22.76 -22.92
N ALA A 391 2.23 -23.69 -22.44
CA ALA A 391 2.66 -24.66 -21.41
C ALA A 391 3.84 -25.53 -21.83
N ASP A 392 4.07 -25.71 -23.12
CA ASP A 392 5.23 -26.45 -23.67
C ASP A 392 6.58 -25.85 -23.23
N TRP A 393 6.61 -24.57 -22.92
CA TRP A 393 7.81 -23.91 -22.39
C TRP A 393 8.07 -24.27 -20.92
N HIS A 394 7.09 -24.89 -20.22
CA HIS A 394 7.16 -25.31 -18.81
C HIS A 394 7.70 -24.20 -17.88
N LEU A 395 7.30 -22.94 -18.09
CA LEU A 395 7.82 -21.78 -17.38
C LEU A 395 6.72 -21.00 -16.62
N PRO A 396 6.04 -21.62 -15.63
CA PRO A 396 4.99 -20.95 -14.85
C PRO A 396 5.50 -19.73 -14.07
N GLY A 397 6.82 -19.63 -13.85
CA GLY A 397 7.48 -18.48 -13.21
C GLY A 397 7.73 -17.27 -14.12
N ALA A 398 7.28 -17.29 -15.40
CA ALA A 398 7.46 -16.20 -16.35
C ALA A 398 7.06 -14.80 -15.82
N PRO A 399 5.96 -14.61 -15.05
CA PRO A 399 5.64 -13.31 -14.46
C PRO A 399 6.72 -12.77 -13.51
N TYR A 400 7.34 -13.65 -12.73
CA TYR A 400 8.45 -13.25 -11.85
C TYR A 400 9.70 -12.89 -12.64
N LEU A 401 9.99 -13.60 -13.74
CA LEU A 401 11.10 -13.26 -14.64
C LEU A 401 10.85 -11.93 -15.37
N LEU A 402 9.61 -11.63 -15.74
CA LEU A 402 9.22 -10.31 -16.24
C LEU A 402 9.51 -9.23 -15.19
N SER A 403 9.16 -9.45 -13.94
CA SER A 403 9.49 -8.52 -12.84
C SER A 403 11.00 -8.38 -12.64
N THR A 404 11.77 -9.46 -12.77
CA THR A 404 13.24 -9.43 -12.78
C THR A 404 13.75 -8.49 -13.85
N LEU A 405 13.26 -8.62 -15.08
CA LEU A 405 13.65 -7.76 -16.21
C LEU A 405 13.31 -6.29 -15.95
N LEU A 406 12.10 -6.01 -15.46
CA LEU A 406 11.69 -4.65 -15.12
C LEU A 406 12.61 -4.01 -14.07
N LEU A 407 13.00 -4.76 -13.02
CA LEU A 407 13.91 -4.27 -11.98
C LEU A 407 15.34 -4.09 -12.51
N LEU A 408 15.83 -4.95 -13.38
CA LEU A 408 17.16 -4.78 -14.01
C LEU A 408 17.19 -3.54 -14.91
N ILE A 409 16.15 -3.31 -15.73
CA ILE A 409 15.99 -2.09 -16.53
C ILE A 409 15.93 -0.87 -15.59
N GLY A 410 15.12 -0.94 -14.54
CA GLY A 410 15.01 0.10 -13.51
C GLY A 410 16.34 0.41 -12.84
N ALA A 411 17.14 -0.61 -12.51
CA ALA A 411 18.47 -0.45 -11.95
C ALA A 411 19.44 0.26 -12.93
N GLY A 412 19.41 -0.11 -14.20
CA GLY A 412 20.21 0.54 -15.25
C GLY A 412 19.85 2.02 -15.43
N ILE A 413 18.55 2.35 -15.44
CA ILE A 413 18.05 3.73 -15.51
C ILE A 413 18.45 4.50 -14.25
N ALA A 414 18.21 3.95 -13.06
CA ALA A 414 18.56 4.58 -11.78
C ALA A 414 20.08 4.81 -11.68
N TRP A 415 20.90 3.85 -12.14
CA TRP A 415 22.35 3.99 -12.19
C TRP A 415 22.80 5.19 -13.04
N ARG A 416 22.19 5.39 -14.21
CA ARG A 416 22.46 6.54 -15.08
C ARG A 416 21.97 7.85 -14.46
N ALA A 417 20.72 7.86 -13.98
CA ALA A 417 20.08 9.05 -13.41
C ALA A 417 20.76 9.56 -12.12
N THR A 418 21.47 8.68 -11.38
CA THR A 418 22.19 9.04 -10.16
C THR A 418 23.68 9.30 -10.37
N ARG A 419 24.20 9.21 -11.60
CA ARG A 419 25.60 9.56 -11.93
C ARG A 419 25.85 11.07 -12.07
N ALA A 420 24.80 11.80 -12.41
CA ALA A 420 24.87 13.24 -12.71
C ALA A 420 24.76 14.14 -11.46
N VAL A 421 25.07 13.60 -10.27
CA VAL A 421 25.05 14.34 -8.99
C VAL A 421 26.41 14.23 -8.32
#